data_70df4af18de7a957570d4d4892bab379
#
_entry.id   70df4af18de7a957570d4d4892bab379
#
_cell.length_a   1.000
_cell.length_b   1.000
_cell.length_c   1.000
_cell.angle_alpha   90.00
_cell.angle_beta   90.00
_cell.angle_gamma   90.00
#
_symmetry.space_group_name_H-M   'P 1'
#
loop_
_entity.id
_entity.type
_entity.pdbx_description
1 polymer ?
#
loop_
_entity_poly.entity_id
_entity_poly.type
_entity_poly.pdbx_seq_one_letter_code
_entity_poly.pdbx_strand_id
1 'polypeptide(L)'
;MAVKILSVDDELDLEVLLTQYFRRQIRKGEYEFAFAHNGLEALQKLLETPDFDIILSDINMPEMDGLTLLAKVNELKNPAMKCIMVSAYGDMDNIRSAMNKGAFDFATKPIDLDDLSRTIEKAIEQVRYIRESQQEHCL
;
A
#
# COMPACT_ATOMS: atom_id res chain seq x y z
N MET A 1 17.75 4.55 0.55
CA MET A 1 16.46 5.27 0.64
C MET A 1 15.45 4.38 1.34
N ALA A 2 14.83 4.88 2.40
CA ALA A 2 13.78 4.12 3.08
C ALA A 2 12.50 4.14 2.26
N VAL A 3 11.87 2.98 2.13
CA VAL A 3 10.56 2.85 1.49
C VAL A 3 9.49 2.99 2.58
N LYS A 4 8.58 3.94 2.41
CA LYS A 4 7.50 4.17 3.36
C LYS A 4 6.24 3.45 2.92
N ILE A 5 5.73 2.59 3.80
CA ILE A 5 4.58 1.75 3.55
C ILE A 5 3.49 2.07 4.57
N LEU A 6 2.31 2.42 4.08
CA LEU A 6 1.13 2.61 4.92
C LEU A 6 0.26 1.36 4.80
N SER A 7 0.08 0.64 5.90
CA SER A 7 -0.80 -0.52 5.97
C SER A 7 -2.13 -0.13 6.60
N VAL A 8 -3.21 -0.39 5.88
CA VAL A 8 -4.57 0.00 6.28
C VAL A 8 -5.41 -1.24 6.44
N ASP A 9 -5.75 -1.58 7.67
CA ASP A 9 -6.57 -2.75 7.99
C ASP A 9 -7.20 -2.54 9.36
N ASP A 10 -8.46 -2.92 9.52
CA ASP A 10 -9.14 -2.82 10.80
C ASP A 10 -8.77 -3.96 11.77
N GLU A 11 -8.06 -4.98 11.29
CA GLU A 11 -7.56 -6.07 12.11
C GLU A 11 -6.13 -5.79 12.59
N LEU A 12 -5.91 -5.79 13.90
CA LEU A 12 -4.60 -5.48 14.47
C LEU A 12 -3.56 -6.59 14.26
N ASP A 13 -4.01 -7.82 14.01
CA ASP A 13 -3.12 -8.97 13.83
C ASP A 13 -2.15 -8.78 12.66
N LEU A 14 -2.60 -8.12 11.60
CA LEU A 14 -1.75 -7.88 10.43
C LEU A 14 -0.57 -6.96 10.76
N GLU A 15 -0.76 -5.97 11.62
CA GLU A 15 0.34 -5.09 12.06
C GLU A 15 1.47 -5.89 12.71
N VAL A 16 1.10 -6.82 13.59
CA VAL A 16 2.08 -7.67 14.28
C VAL A 16 2.81 -8.55 13.28
N LEU A 17 2.08 -9.19 12.35
CA LEU A 17 2.66 -10.07 11.35
C LEU A 17 3.63 -9.33 10.44
N LEU A 18 3.25 -8.15 9.95
CA LEU A 18 4.10 -7.35 9.07
C LEU A 18 5.37 -6.87 9.80
N THR A 19 5.21 -6.40 11.03
CA THR A 19 6.33 -5.91 11.84
C THR A 19 7.35 -7.02 12.12
N GLN A 20 6.87 -8.23 12.40
CA GLN A 20 7.75 -9.39 12.65
C GLN A 20 8.41 -9.89 11.36
N TYR A 21 7.64 -10.02 10.29
CA TYR A 21 8.16 -10.55 9.02
C TYR A 21 9.23 -9.63 8.42
N PHE A 22 9.00 -8.32 8.44
CA PHE A 22 9.90 -7.35 7.85
C PHE A 22 10.85 -6.70 8.86
N ARG A 23 11.04 -7.29 10.03
CA ARG A 23 11.88 -6.71 11.10
C ARG A 23 13.31 -6.38 10.68
N ARG A 24 13.91 -7.16 9.77
CA ARG A 24 15.25 -6.90 9.27
C ARG A 24 15.28 -5.62 8.46
N GLN A 25 14.37 -5.47 7.54
CA GLN A 25 14.28 -4.29 6.70
C GLN A 25 13.97 -3.04 7.54
N ILE A 26 13.12 -3.19 8.55
CA ILE A 26 12.81 -2.09 9.47
C ILE A 26 14.04 -1.66 10.25
N ARG A 27 14.79 -2.62 10.81
CA ARG A 27 16.01 -2.32 11.57
C ARG A 27 17.08 -1.64 10.73
N LYS A 28 17.21 -2.06 9.48
CA LYS A 28 18.20 -1.49 8.56
C LYS A 28 17.76 -0.14 7.98
N GLY A 29 16.56 0.30 8.28
CA GLY A 29 16.00 1.53 7.72
C GLY A 29 15.61 1.42 6.26
N GLU A 30 15.47 0.21 5.73
CA GLU A 30 15.05 -0.02 4.34
C GLU A 30 13.54 0.19 4.19
N TYR A 31 12.74 -0.21 5.20
CA TYR A 31 11.29 -0.05 5.23
C TYR A 31 10.87 0.71 6.47
N GLU A 32 9.94 1.64 6.30
CA GLU A 32 9.24 2.31 7.39
C GLU A 32 7.76 2.02 7.24
N PHE A 33 7.16 1.41 8.26
CA PHE A 33 5.73 1.13 8.28
C PHE A 33 4.99 2.15 9.11
N ALA A 34 3.85 2.60 8.61
CA ALA A 34 2.82 3.28 9.38
C ALA A 34 1.53 2.49 9.24
N PHE A 35 0.64 2.60 10.19
CA PHE A 35 -0.59 1.81 10.26
C PHE A 35 -1.80 2.71 10.41
N ALA A 36 -2.87 2.37 9.72
CA ALA A 36 -4.17 3.00 9.87
C ALA A 36 -5.22 1.89 9.96
N HIS A 37 -6.33 2.15 10.63
CA HIS A 37 -7.33 1.13 10.94
C HIS A 37 -8.60 1.28 10.10
N ASN A 38 -8.69 2.32 9.30
CA ASN A 38 -9.74 2.53 8.31
C ASN A 38 -9.26 3.51 7.25
N GLY A 39 -10.05 3.66 6.19
CA GLY A 39 -9.68 4.51 5.07
C GLY A 39 -9.62 6.00 5.42
N LEU A 40 -10.46 6.46 6.34
CA LEU A 40 -10.46 7.85 6.76
C LEU A 40 -9.18 8.22 7.51
N GLU A 41 -8.76 7.37 8.45
CA GLU A 41 -7.49 7.54 9.17
C GLU A 41 -6.31 7.50 8.20
N ALA A 42 -6.33 6.58 7.22
CA ALA A 42 -5.30 6.49 6.21
C ALA A 42 -5.21 7.78 5.39
N LEU A 43 -6.34 8.32 4.97
CA LEU A 43 -6.36 9.56 4.19
C LEU A 43 -5.78 10.73 4.99
N GLN A 44 -6.11 10.83 6.28
CA GLN A 44 -5.53 11.84 7.15
C GLN A 44 -4.02 11.74 7.20
N LYS A 45 -3.48 10.53 7.35
CA LYS A 45 -2.02 10.31 7.36
C LYS A 45 -1.38 10.69 6.05
N LEU A 46 -2.02 10.38 4.94
CA LEU A 46 -1.51 10.72 3.61
C LEU A 46 -1.48 12.24 3.38
N LEU A 47 -2.45 12.97 3.91
CA LEU A 47 -2.49 14.42 3.79
C LEU A 47 -1.44 15.09 4.68
N GLU A 48 -1.17 14.54 5.86
CA GLU A 48 -0.15 15.04 6.79
C GLU A 48 1.26 14.70 6.34
N THR A 49 1.45 13.51 5.77
CA THR A 49 2.76 12.99 5.37
C THR A 49 2.62 12.36 3.97
N PRO A 50 2.75 13.18 2.91
CA PRO A 50 2.43 12.70 1.55
C PRO A 50 3.53 11.88 0.88
N ASP A 51 4.58 11.51 1.58
CA ASP A 51 5.75 10.82 1.01
C ASP A 51 5.69 9.29 1.14
N PHE A 52 4.52 8.70 1.33
CA PHE A 52 4.36 7.26 1.28
C PHE A 52 4.58 6.73 -0.14
N ASP A 53 5.28 5.60 -0.24
CA ASP A 53 5.59 4.95 -1.51
C ASP A 53 4.57 3.87 -1.85
N ILE A 54 4.14 3.13 -0.83
CA ILE A 54 3.24 1.99 -1.00
C ILE A 54 2.12 2.10 0.02
N ILE A 55 0.89 1.87 -0.45
CA ILE A 55 -0.28 1.73 0.39
C ILE A 55 -0.76 0.30 0.26
N LEU A 56 -0.80 -0.41 1.38
CA LEU A 56 -1.31 -1.76 1.47
C LEU A 56 -2.65 -1.68 2.21
N SER A 57 -3.76 -1.83 1.51
CA SER A 57 -5.08 -1.58 2.09
C SER A 57 -6.04 -2.73 1.90
N ASP A 58 -6.71 -3.10 2.99
CA ASP A 58 -7.88 -3.97 2.92
C ASP A 58 -8.99 -3.26 2.14
N ILE A 59 -9.75 -4.01 1.38
CA ILE A 59 -10.92 -3.48 0.65
C ILE A 59 -12.09 -3.26 1.60
N ASN A 60 -12.37 -4.22 2.48
CA ASN A 60 -13.52 -4.18 3.37
C ASN A 60 -13.15 -3.61 4.74
N MET A 61 -13.49 -2.35 4.96
CA MET A 61 -13.22 -1.66 6.22
C MET A 61 -14.39 -0.77 6.60
N PRO A 62 -14.59 -0.49 7.90
CA PRO A 62 -15.62 0.46 8.33
C PRO A 62 -15.26 1.89 7.93
N GLU A 63 -16.24 2.76 7.91
CA GLU A 63 -16.19 4.20 7.63
C GLU A 63 -15.80 4.53 6.19
N MET A 64 -14.61 4.19 5.75
CA MET A 64 -14.19 4.35 4.36
C MET A 64 -13.54 3.05 3.91
N ASP A 65 -14.10 2.38 2.91
CA ASP A 65 -13.56 1.14 2.38
C ASP A 65 -12.32 1.38 1.50
N GLY A 66 -11.64 0.28 1.16
CA GLY A 66 -10.40 0.37 0.39
C GLY A 66 -10.58 0.89 -1.03
N LEU A 67 -11.71 0.61 -1.67
CA LEU A 67 -11.98 1.12 -3.03
C LEU A 67 -12.16 2.64 -3.02
N THR A 68 -12.84 3.16 -2.02
CA THR A 68 -13.01 4.60 -1.85
C THR A 68 -11.67 5.26 -1.53
N LEU A 69 -10.87 4.63 -0.68
CA LEU A 69 -9.52 5.11 -0.39
C LEU A 69 -8.67 5.15 -1.65
N LEU A 70 -8.71 4.11 -2.47
CA LEU A 70 -7.97 4.06 -3.74
C LEU A 70 -8.35 5.22 -4.65
N ALA A 71 -9.64 5.54 -4.75
CA ALA A 71 -10.10 6.68 -5.54
C ALA A 71 -9.54 8.01 -5.00
N LYS A 72 -9.49 8.16 -3.67
CA LYS A 72 -8.90 9.34 -3.04
C LYS A 72 -7.40 9.45 -3.26
N VAL A 73 -6.70 8.32 -3.20
CA VAL A 73 -5.27 8.26 -3.49
C VAL A 73 -5.00 8.68 -4.94
N ASN A 74 -5.82 8.23 -5.88
CA ASN A 74 -5.70 8.61 -7.29
C ASN A 74 -5.86 10.13 -7.49
N GLU A 75 -6.68 10.77 -6.67
CA GLU A 75 -6.86 12.24 -6.73
C GLU A 75 -5.57 12.99 -6.33
N LEU A 76 -4.68 12.39 -5.56
CA LEU A 76 -3.41 12.99 -5.18
C LEU A 76 -2.43 13.10 -6.37
N LYS A 77 -2.67 12.36 -7.43
CA LYS A 77 -1.90 12.39 -8.69
C LYS A 77 -0.40 12.19 -8.49
N ASN A 78 -0.03 11.30 -7.56
CA ASN A 78 1.37 10.94 -7.35
C ASN A 78 1.66 9.60 -8.03
N PRO A 79 2.30 9.60 -9.21
CA PRO A 79 2.55 8.35 -9.94
C PRO A 79 3.54 7.42 -9.22
N ALA A 80 4.32 7.94 -8.28
CA ALA A 80 5.27 7.14 -7.50
C ALA A 80 4.63 6.44 -6.31
N MET A 81 3.34 6.69 -6.02
CA MET A 81 2.63 6.03 -4.93
C MET A 81 1.82 4.85 -5.49
N LYS A 82 2.09 3.64 -5.02
CA LYS A 82 1.47 2.41 -5.53
C LYS A 82 0.56 1.80 -4.46
N CYS A 83 -0.64 1.39 -4.88
CA CYS A 83 -1.60 0.75 -3.99
C CYS A 83 -1.65 -0.75 -4.26
N ILE A 84 -1.50 -1.54 -3.19
CA ILE A 84 -1.70 -2.99 -3.19
C ILE A 84 -2.96 -3.23 -2.36
N MET A 85 -3.96 -3.86 -2.98
CA MET A 85 -5.23 -4.11 -2.30
C MET A 85 -5.26 -5.51 -1.72
N VAL A 86 -5.85 -5.65 -0.54
CA VAL A 86 -6.02 -6.92 0.14
C VAL A 86 -7.51 -7.25 0.20
N SER A 87 -7.87 -8.44 -0.22
CA SER A 87 -9.27 -8.86 -0.31
C SER A 87 -9.47 -10.27 0.22
N ALA A 88 -10.70 -10.61 0.57
CA ALA A 88 -11.05 -11.97 0.91
C ALA A 88 -10.85 -12.90 -0.31
N TYR A 89 -10.50 -14.15 -0.05
CA TYR A 89 -10.39 -15.16 -1.09
C TYR A 89 -11.71 -15.28 -1.84
N GLY A 90 -11.63 -15.22 -3.16
CA GLY A 90 -12.82 -15.37 -4.02
C GLY A 90 -13.61 -14.09 -4.28
N ASP A 91 -13.20 -12.96 -3.72
CA ASP A 91 -13.90 -11.67 -3.91
C ASP A 91 -13.48 -11.01 -5.23
N MET A 92 -13.78 -11.69 -6.32
CA MET A 92 -13.29 -11.30 -7.66
C MET A 92 -13.86 -9.98 -8.15
N ASP A 93 -15.10 -9.65 -7.79
CA ASP A 93 -15.72 -8.41 -8.24
C ASP A 93 -15.00 -7.18 -7.67
N ASN A 94 -14.66 -7.20 -6.39
CA ASN A 94 -13.92 -6.12 -5.75
C ASN A 94 -12.48 -6.05 -6.24
N ILE A 95 -11.84 -7.20 -6.45
CA ILE A 95 -10.49 -7.25 -7.01
C ILE A 95 -10.47 -6.63 -8.40
N ARG A 96 -11.40 -7.01 -9.25
CA ARG A 96 -11.50 -6.45 -10.60
C ARG A 96 -11.75 -4.95 -10.56
N SER A 97 -12.65 -4.51 -9.68
CA SER A 97 -12.93 -3.09 -9.51
C SER A 97 -11.68 -2.32 -9.09
N ALA A 98 -10.90 -2.85 -8.15
CA ALA A 98 -9.65 -2.24 -7.71
C ALA A 98 -8.64 -2.13 -8.84
N MET A 99 -8.46 -3.21 -9.60
CA MET A 99 -7.51 -3.22 -10.71
C MET A 99 -7.93 -2.24 -11.81
N ASN A 100 -9.22 -2.15 -12.11
CA ASN A 100 -9.75 -1.18 -13.09
C ASN A 100 -9.57 0.27 -12.62
N LYS A 101 -9.52 0.49 -11.31
CA LYS A 101 -9.30 1.82 -10.72
C LYS A 101 -7.82 2.17 -10.53
N GLY A 102 -6.92 1.32 -11.01
CA GLY A 102 -5.50 1.63 -11.03
C GLY A 102 -4.68 1.09 -9.87
N ALA A 103 -5.20 0.13 -9.10
CA ALA A 103 -4.37 -0.56 -8.11
C ALA A 103 -3.19 -1.22 -8.80
N PHE A 104 -2.05 -1.23 -8.13
CA PHE A 104 -0.84 -1.86 -8.68
C PHE A 104 -0.98 -3.38 -8.72
N ASP A 105 -1.47 -3.96 -7.64
CA ASP A 105 -1.65 -5.40 -7.52
C ASP A 105 -2.63 -5.70 -6.38
N PHE A 106 -2.87 -6.98 -6.12
CA PHE A 106 -3.72 -7.41 -5.02
C PHE A 106 -3.13 -8.63 -4.32
N ALA A 107 -3.57 -8.86 -3.09
CA ALA A 107 -3.30 -10.05 -2.33
C ALA A 107 -4.60 -10.55 -1.72
N THR A 108 -4.71 -11.84 -1.44
CA THR A 108 -5.91 -12.42 -0.85
C THR A 108 -5.64 -12.92 0.56
N LYS A 109 -6.65 -12.85 1.41
CA LYS A 109 -6.60 -13.41 2.76
C LYS A 109 -6.93 -14.90 2.74
N PRO A 110 -6.26 -15.74 3.52
CA PRO A 110 -5.17 -15.42 4.45
C PRO A 110 -3.90 -15.02 3.70
N ILE A 111 -3.21 -14.00 4.20
CA ILE A 111 -2.05 -13.44 3.51
C ILE A 111 -0.87 -14.39 3.59
N ASP A 112 -0.30 -14.72 2.42
CA ASP A 112 1.01 -15.35 2.31
C ASP A 112 2.06 -14.24 2.30
N LEU A 113 2.82 -14.14 3.39
CA LEU A 113 3.79 -13.05 3.55
C LEU A 113 4.94 -13.11 2.55
N ASP A 114 5.35 -14.31 2.14
CA ASP A 114 6.39 -14.45 1.11
C ASP A 114 5.89 -13.90 -0.23
N ASP A 115 4.65 -14.20 -0.58
CA ASP A 115 4.02 -13.71 -1.80
C ASP A 115 3.83 -12.19 -1.74
N LEU A 116 3.35 -11.69 -0.60
CA LEU A 116 3.20 -10.25 -0.38
C LEU A 116 4.54 -9.52 -0.49
N SER A 117 5.60 -10.11 0.05
CA SER A 117 6.95 -9.55 -0.04
C SER A 117 7.38 -9.38 -1.50
N ARG A 118 7.12 -10.37 -2.35
CA ARG A 118 7.43 -10.27 -3.77
C ARG A 118 6.63 -9.18 -4.47
N THR A 119 5.37 -9.02 -4.11
CA THR A 119 4.52 -7.95 -4.65
C THR A 119 5.03 -6.57 -4.23
N ILE A 120 5.42 -6.43 -2.97
CA ILE A 120 6.01 -5.18 -2.46
C ILE A 120 7.30 -4.85 -3.21
N GLU A 121 8.17 -5.84 -3.43
CA GLU A 121 9.42 -5.64 -4.16
C GLU A 121 9.18 -5.15 -5.59
N LYS A 122 8.19 -5.70 -6.28
CA LYS A 122 7.80 -5.25 -7.61
C LYS A 122 7.31 -3.80 -7.59
N ALA A 123 6.51 -3.45 -6.58
CA ALA A 123 6.03 -2.08 -6.42
C ALA A 123 7.19 -1.12 -6.17
N ILE A 124 8.16 -1.51 -5.35
CA ILE A 124 9.36 -0.72 -5.06
C ILE A 124 10.15 -0.44 -6.35
N GLU A 125 10.32 -1.44 -7.21
CA GLU A 125 11.00 -1.26 -8.49
C GLU A 125 10.31 -0.19 -9.34
N GLN A 126 8.98 -0.22 -9.40
CA GLN A 126 8.21 0.78 -10.14
C GLN A 126 8.35 2.17 -9.53
N VAL A 127 8.30 2.27 -8.22
CA VAL A 127 8.48 3.55 -7.51
C VAL A 127 9.85 4.14 -7.81
N ARG A 128 10.91 3.34 -7.74
CA ARG A 128 12.27 3.78 -8.04
C ARG A 128 12.40 4.25 -9.48
N TYR A 129 11.87 3.49 -10.40
CA TYR A 129 11.90 3.84 -11.83
C TYR A 129 11.22 5.18 -12.09
N ILE A 130 10.03 5.38 -11.51
CA ILE A 130 9.27 6.62 -11.68
C ILE A 130 10.02 7.81 -11.07
N ARG A 131 10.61 7.65 -9.89
CA ARG A 131 11.37 8.71 -9.23
C ARG A 131 12.62 9.10 -10.03
N GLU A 132 13.34 8.11 -10.56
CA GLU A 132 14.51 8.35 -11.40
C GLU A 132 14.12 9.11 -12.67
N SER A 133 13.00 8.73 -13.30
CA SER A 133 12.49 9.42 -14.48
C SER A 133 12.11 10.87 -14.17
N GLN A 134 11.50 11.11 -13.00
CA GLN A 134 11.16 12.47 -12.56
C GLN A 134 12.41 13.32 -12.34
N GLN A 135 13.46 12.75 -11.76
CA GLN A 135 14.73 13.45 -11.58
C GLN A 135 15.36 13.83 -12.91
N GLU A 136 15.34 12.94 -13.90
CA GLU A 136 15.86 13.22 -15.23
C GLU A 136 15.09 14.37 -15.89
N HIS A 137 13.79 14.44 -15.70
CA HIS A 137 12.96 15.52 -16.24
C HIS A 137 13.19 16.86 -15.55
N CYS A 138 13.69 16.85 -14.33
CA CYS A 138 14.01 18.07 -13.60
C CYS A 138 15.36 18.68 -14.02
N LEU A 139 16.16 17.96 -14.78
CA LEU A 139 17.43 18.43 -15.28
C LEU A 139 17.28 19.06 -16.65
#